data_4fe57f600d5ab3798a96c221eb3d3a89
#
_entry.id   4fe57f600d5ab3798a96c221eb3d3a89
#
_cell.length_a   1.000
_cell.length_b   1.000
_cell.length_c   1.000
_cell.angle_alpha   90.00
_cell.angle_beta   90.00
_cell.angle_gamma   90.00
#
_symmetry.space_group_name_H-M   'P 1'
#
loop_
_entity.id
_entity.type
_entity.pdbx_description
1 polymer ?
#
loop_
_entity_poly.entity_id
_entity_poly.type
_entity_poly.pdbx_seq_one_letter_code
_entity_poly.pdbx_strand_id
1 'polypeptide(L)'
;SEVLLCAQYQPVIQETLGIRIYGEIREFAQLFELLMQHSQKENFTLIIDEFQEFLYINPSIVNDIQRIWDQYHATSKINFIVCGSVYSMMKRIFEDRKEPLYGRLTARIALHPFTTTVIKEILADHAPQFTSEDLLCLYLLTGGVAKYITLLMEAKAFNKTAMINYALSEGSPFLTEGKDML
;
A
#
# COMPACT_ATOMS: atom_id res chain seq x y z
N SER A 1 -12.19 -2.79 -15.79
CA SER A 1 -13.35 -1.88 -15.77
C SER A 1 -13.91 -1.79 -14.36
N GLU A 2 -14.60 -0.70 -14.04
CA GLU A 2 -15.20 -0.44 -12.73
C GLU A 2 -16.20 -1.53 -12.31
N VAL A 3 -17.02 -2.00 -13.24
CA VAL A 3 -17.96 -3.12 -13.01
C VAL A 3 -17.25 -4.38 -12.52
N LEU A 4 -16.13 -4.74 -13.14
CA LEU A 4 -15.37 -5.92 -12.72
C LEU A 4 -14.78 -5.75 -11.32
N LEU A 5 -14.29 -4.56 -11.01
CA LEU A 5 -13.75 -4.21 -9.69
C LEU A 5 -14.85 -4.32 -8.62
N CYS A 6 -16.03 -3.77 -8.87
CA CYS A 6 -17.17 -3.89 -7.96
C CYS A 6 -17.60 -5.35 -7.78
N ALA A 7 -17.63 -6.14 -8.85
CA ALA A 7 -17.97 -7.56 -8.78
C ALA A 7 -16.96 -8.37 -7.93
N GLN A 8 -15.70 -7.98 -7.92
CA GLN A 8 -14.67 -8.61 -7.07
C GLN A 8 -14.79 -8.18 -5.60
N TYR A 9 -15.10 -6.92 -5.33
CA TYR A 9 -15.15 -6.39 -3.96
C TYR A 9 -16.46 -6.73 -3.23
N GLN A 10 -17.57 -6.81 -3.95
CA GLN A 10 -18.89 -7.07 -3.35
C GLN A 10 -18.92 -8.33 -2.47
N PRO A 11 -18.46 -9.53 -2.90
CA PRO A 11 -18.44 -10.71 -2.04
C PRO A 11 -17.52 -10.57 -0.83
N VAL A 12 -16.36 -9.94 -0.99
CA VAL A 12 -15.41 -9.69 0.12
C VAL A 12 -16.06 -8.81 1.21
N ILE A 13 -16.75 -7.75 0.81
CA ILE A 13 -17.46 -6.85 1.72
C ILE A 13 -18.60 -7.58 2.42
N GLN A 14 -19.37 -8.39 1.69
CA GLN A 14 -20.48 -9.16 2.28
C GLN A 14 -19.96 -10.17 3.33
N GLU A 15 -18.88 -10.87 3.02
CA GLU A 15 -18.29 -11.85 3.94
C GLU A 15 -17.65 -11.19 5.16
N THR A 16 -16.87 -10.11 4.94
CA THR A 16 -16.10 -9.48 6.01
C THR A 16 -16.98 -8.65 6.96
N LEU A 17 -17.95 -7.92 6.44
CA LEU A 17 -18.80 -7.00 7.22
C LEU A 17 -20.19 -7.57 7.52
N GLY A 18 -20.52 -8.75 7.03
CA GLY A 18 -21.86 -9.33 7.24
C GLY A 18 -23.00 -8.54 6.55
N ILE A 19 -22.68 -7.66 5.60
CA ILE A 19 -23.64 -6.82 4.91
C ILE A 19 -24.33 -7.62 3.82
N ARG A 20 -25.64 -7.55 3.73
CA ARG A 20 -26.38 -8.11 2.57
C ARG A 20 -26.48 -7.07 1.47
N ILE A 21 -25.86 -7.36 0.34
CA ILE A 21 -25.95 -6.53 -0.87
C ILE A 21 -26.89 -7.23 -1.83
N TYR A 22 -27.98 -6.56 -2.21
CA TYR A 22 -28.97 -7.09 -3.14
C TYR A 22 -28.70 -6.54 -4.54
N GLY A 23 -28.52 -7.44 -5.50
CA GLY A 23 -28.24 -7.07 -6.87
C GLY A 23 -26.75 -6.85 -7.16
N GLU A 24 -26.47 -6.40 -8.38
CA GLU A 24 -25.13 -6.11 -8.87
C GLU A 24 -24.81 -4.63 -8.71
N ILE A 25 -23.72 -4.32 -8.01
CA ILE A 25 -23.18 -2.96 -7.94
C ILE A 25 -22.21 -2.78 -9.10
N ARG A 26 -22.38 -1.74 -9.89
CA ARG A 26 -21.60 -1.46 -11.09
C ARG A 26 -20.65 -0.29 -10.97
N GLU A 27 -20.88 0.60 -10.00
CA GLU A 27 -20.10 1.80 -9.75
C GLU A 27 -19.49 1.76 -8.35
N PHE A 28 -18.21 2.08 -8.25
CA PHE A 28 -17.52 2.12 -6.97
C PHE A 28 -18.15 3.14 -6.02
N ALA A 29 -18.69 4.23 -6.54
CA ALA A 29 -19.41 5.23 -5.74
C ALA A 29 -20.56 4.61 -4.93
N GLN A 30 -21.34 3.71 -5.51
CA GLN A 30 -22.44 3.02 -4.81
C GLN A 30 -21.90 2.11 -3.70
N LEU A 31 -20.80 1.41 -3.97
CA LEU A 31 -20.13 0.56 -2.99
C LEU A 31 -19.56 1.37 -1.84
N PHE A 32 -18.89 2.47 -2.14
CA PHE A 32 -18.30 3.37 -1.15
C PHE A 32 -19.39 4.03 -0.29
N GLU A 33 -20.50 4.45 -0.89
CA GLU A 33 -21.62 5.02 -0.14
C GLU A 33 -22.25 4.01 0.82
N LEU A 34 -22.42 2.76 0.40
CA LEU A 34 -22.90 1.67 1.26
C LEU A 34 -21.96 1.44 2.45
N LEU A 35 -20.64 1.44 2.21
CA LEU A 35 -19.65 1.33 3.28
C LEU A 35 -19.72 2.50 4.25
N MET A 36 -19.84 3.72 3.76
CA MET A 36 -19.98 4.93 4.59
C MET A 36 -21.26 4.90 5.44
N GLN A 37 -22.38 4.45 4.89
CA GLN A 37 -23.64 4.27 5.63
C GLN A 37 -23.51 3.18 6.70
N HIS A 38 -22.88 2.05 6.38
CA HIS A 38 -22.64 0.97 7.35
C HIS A 38 -21.74 1.44 8.50
N SER A 39 -20.74 2.22 8.20
CA SER A 39 -19.79 2.74 9.19
C SER A 39 -20.39 3.70 10.22
N GLN A 40 -21.60 4.20 10.01
CA GLN A 40 -22.31 4.98 11.03
C GLN A 40 -22.70 4.10 12.23
N LYS A 41 -22.91 2.81 12.02
CA LYS A 41 -23.32 1.83 13.04
C LYS A 41 -22.12 1.07 13.61
N GLU A 42 -21.25 0.61 12.75
CA GLU A 42 -20.10 -0.25 13.08
C GLU A 42 -18.80 0.38 12.63
N ASN A 43 -17.75 0.23 13.44
CA ASN A 43 -16.42 0.69 13.08
C ASN A 43 -15.67 -0.40 12.33
N PHE A 44 -15.00 -0.01 11.25
CA PHE A 44 -14.09 -0.87 10.51
C PHE A 44 -13.02 -0.03 9.80
N THR A 45 -12.00 -0.72 9.30
CA THR A 45 -10.95 -0.11 8.47
C THR A 45 -11.14 -0.55 7.02
N LEU A 46 -11.24 0.43 6.12
CA LEU A 46 -11.18 0.22 4.68
C LEU A 46 -9.80 0.64 4.20
N ILE A 47 -9.08 -0.29 3.58
CA ILE A 47 -7.78 -0.03 2.96
C ILE A 47 -7.92 -0.20 1.46
N ILE A 48 -7.53 0.82 0.70
CA ILE A 48 -7.43 0.76 -0.76
C ILE A 48 -5.97 0.94 -1.14
N ASP A 49 -5.39 -0.12 -1.68
CA ASP A 49 -4.05 -0.09 -2.22
C ASP A 49 -4.05 0.38 -3.68
N GLU A 50 -2.95 0.99 -4.11
CA GLU A 50 -2.77 1.57 -5.45
C GLU A 50 -3.94 2.51 -5.83
N PHE A 51 -4.33 3.38 -4.88
CA PHE A 51 -5.50 4.27 -5.03
C PHE A 51 -5.47 5.11 -6.31
N GLN A 52 -4.29 5.48 -6.79
CA GLN A 52 -4.15 6.23 -8.04
C GLN A 52 -4.66 5.46 -9.27
N GLU A 53 -4.75 4.12 -9.22
CA GLU A 53 -5.27 3.30 -10.32
C GLU A 53 -6.75 3.59 -10.61
N PHE A 54 -7.49 4.07 -9.61
CA PHE A 54 -8.88 4.48 -9.81
C PHE A 54 -9.03 5.57 -10.87
N LEU A 55 -8.05 6.47 -11.01
CA LEU A 55 -8.07 7.52 -12.02
C LEU A 55 -8.03 6.99 -13.46
N TYR A 56 -7.40 5.82 -13.67
CA TYR A 56 -7.38 5.15 -14.97
C TYR A 56 -8.66 4.36 -15.24
N ILE A 57 -9.34 3.91 -14.19
CA ILE A 57 -10.61 3.15 -14.31
C ILE A 57 -11.77 4.11 -14.59
N ASN A 58 -11.87 5.16 -13.80
CA ASN A 58 -12.90 6.19 -13.89
C ASN A 58 -12.37 7.50 -13.28
N PRO A 59 -11.99 8.51 -14.10
CA PRO A 59 -11.48 9.79 -13.58
C PRO A 59 -12.45 10.55 -12.66
N SER A 60 -13.75 10.28 -12.75
CA SER A 60 -14.75 10.95 -11.89
C SER A 60 -14.86 10.36 -10.50
N ILE A 61 -14.27 9.19 -10.25
CA ILE A 61 -14.40 8.45 -8.98
C ILE A 61 -13.94 9.28 -7.77
N VAL A 62 -12.93 10.12 -7.96
CA VAL A 62 -12.40 10.99 -6.91
C VAL A 62 -13.41 12.06 -6.50
N ASN A 63 -14.19 12.58 -7.45
CA ASN A 63 -15.29 13.50 -7.18
C ASN A 63 -16.42 12.82 -6.42
N ASP A 64 -16.75 11.58 -6.79
CA ASP A 64 -17.79 10.81 -6.12
C ASP A 64 -17.38 10.47 -4.68
N ILE A 65 -16.13 10.04 -4.47
CA ILE A 65 -15.58 9.82 -3.13
C ILE A 65 -15.63 11.11 -2.30
N GLN A 66 -15.26 12.25 -2.89
CA GLN A 66 -15.38 13.55 -2.21
C GLN A 66 -16.80 13.82 -1.74
N ARG A 67 -17.77 13.74 -2.64
CA ARG A 67 -19.19 14.01 -2.36
C ARG A 67 -19.73 13.10 -1.25
N ILE A 68 -19.43 11.81 -1.34
CA ILE A 68 -19.90 10.83 -0.36
C ILE A 68 -19.19 11.05 0.99
N TRP A 69 -17.88 11.28 0.97
CA TRP A 69 -17.11 11.59 2.18
C TRP A 69 -17.67 12.83 2.89
N ASP A 70 -17.87 13.93 2.18
CA ASP A 70 -18.39 15.17 2.74
C ASP A 70 -19.80 14.99 3.35
N GLN A 71 -20.60 14.08 2.80
CA GLN A 71 -21.93 13.77 3.31
C GLN A 71 -21.90 12.96 4.62
N TYR A 72 -20.98 12.01 4.75
CA TYR A 72 -21.06 11.01 5.82
C TYR A 72 -19.93 11.10 6.87
N HIS A 73 -18.79 11.73 6.58
CA HIS A 73 -17.59 11.68 7.44
C HIS A 73 -17.85 12.12 8.89
N ALA A 74 -18.73 13.08 9.13
CA ALA A 74 -19.02 13.59 10.46
C ALA A 74 -19.69 12.57 11.40
N THR A 75 -20.39 11.58 10.85
CA THR A 75 -21.11 10.53 11.60
C THR A 75 -20.53 9.14 11.38
N SER A 76 -19.63 9.00 10.44
CA SER A 76 -18.95 7.75 10.09
C SER A 76 -17.90 7.37 11.13
N LYS A 77 -17.78 6.07 11.38
CA LYS A 77 -16.74 5.47 12.24
C LYS A 77 -15.71 4.71 11.42
N ILE A 78 -15.64 4.98 10.11
CA ILE A 78 -14.68 4.33 9.22
C ILE A 78 -13.27 4.87 9.48
N ASN A 79 -12.29 3.97 9.50
CA ASN A 79 -10.91 4.32 9.30
C ASN A 79 -10.57 4.06 7.82
N PHE A 80 -10.51 5.12 7.03
CA PHE A 80 -10.29 5.02 5.58
C PHE A 80 -8.83 5.31 5.27
N ILE A 81 -8.11 4.29 4.81
CA ILE A 81 -6.69 4.34 4.48
C ILE A 81 -6.53 4.13 2.98
N VAL A 82 -5.79 5.00 2.34
CA VAL A 82 -5.42 4.87 0.94
C VAL A 82 -3.90 4.85 0.82
N CYS A 83 -3.37 3.92 0.05
CA CYS A 83 -1.95 3.85 -0.26
C CYS A 83 -1.74 3.83 -1.78
N GLY A 84 -0.55 4.19 -2.19
CA GLY A 84 -0.16 4.19 -3.59
C GLY A 84 1.34 4.36 -3.74
N SER A 85 1.88 3.67 -4.73
CA SER A 85 3.32 3.65 -5.02
C SER A 85 3.77 4.87 -5.85
N VAL A 86 2.87 5.50 -6.61
CA VAL A 86 3.19 6.67 -7.42
C VAL A 86 3.04 7.96 -6.62
N TYR A 87 4.11 8.33 -5.92
CA TYR A 87 4.15 9.48 -5.02
C TYR A 87 3.59 10.77 -5.62
N SER A 88 3.97 11.10 -6.86
CA SER A 88 3.54 12.33 -7.53
C SER A 88 2.02 12.36 -7.77
N MET A 89 1.41 11.22 -8.10
CA MET A 89 -0.04 11.10 -8.27
C MET A 89 -0.77 11.21 -6.94
N MET A 90 -0.30 10.50 -5.90
CA MET A 90 -0.87 10.58 -4.56
C MET A 90 -0.79 12.01 -4.01
N LYS A 91 0.35 12.67 -4.19
CA LYS A 91 0.51 14.07 -3.82
C LYS A 91 -0.47 14.97 -4.57
N ARG A 92 -0.63 14.79 -5.86
CA ARG A 92 -1.60 15.54 -6.67
C ARG A 92 -3.01 15.34 -6.11
N ILE A 93 -3.48 14.10 -5.96
CA ILE A 93 -4.86 13.77 -5.52
C ILE A 93 -5.21 14.45 -4.18
N PHE A 94 -4.28 14.51 -3.22
CA PHE A 94 -4.57 14.93 -1.86
C PHE A 94 -4.01 16.29 -1.45
N GLU A 95 -3.01 16.82 -2.16
CA GLU A 95 -2.31 18.06 -1.78
C GLU A 95 -2.50 19.20 -2.79
N ASP A 96 -2.96 18.93 -4.02
CA ASP A 96 -3.28 20.00 -4.96
C ASP A 96 -4.65 20.60 -4.62
N ARG A 97 -4.68 21.93 -4.44
CA ARG A 97 -5.89 22.70 -4.10
C ARG A 97 -7.01 22.59 -5.13
N LYS A 98 -6.69 22.18 -6.34
CA LYS A 98 -7.65 22.01 -7.44
C LYS A 98 -8.31 20.64 -7.43
N GLU A 99 -7.75 19.70 -6.70
CA GLU A 99 -8.25 18.32 -6.68
C GLU A 99 -9.35 18.12 -5.62
N PRO A 100 -10.32 17.26 -5.90
CA PRO A 100 -11.50 17.08 -5.05
C PRO A 100 -11.19 16.64 -3.61
N LEU A 101 -10.17 15.82 -3.40
CA LEU A 101 -9.83 15.29 -2.06
C LEU A 101 -8.85 16.19 -1.28
N TYR A 102 -8.52 17.37 -1.81
CA TYR A 102 -7.69 18.32 -1.07
C TYR A 102 -8.29 18.65 0.30
N GLY A 103 -7.43 18.64 1.32
CA GLY A 103 -7.80 19.00 2.70
C GLY A 103 -8.67 17.98 3.44
N ARG A 104 -8.86 16.77 2.91
CA ARG A 104 -9.66 15.70 3.54
C ARG A 104 -8.81 14.64 4.25
N LEU A 105 -7.48 14.73 4.15
CA LEU A 105 -6.59 13.89 4.94
C LEU A 105 -6.58 14.32 6.40
N THR A 106 -6.70 13.35 7.31
CA THR A 106 -6.48 13.54 8.75
C THR A 106 -5.05 13.22 9.15
N ALA A 107 -4.39 12.33 8.43
CA ALA A 107 -2.99 11.97 8.64
C ALA A 107 -2.34 11.56 7.32
N ARG A 108 -1.02 11.68 7.26
CA ARG A 108 -0.20 11.22 6.15
C ARG A 108 1.00 10.46 6.69
N ILE A 109 1.25 9.30 6.13
CA ILE A 109 2.42 8.47 6.43
C ILE A 109 3.27 8.40 5.15
N ALA A 110 4.49 8.93 5.20
CA ALA A 110 5.47 8.74 4.15
C ALA A 110 6.39 7.58 4.56
N LEU A 111 6.32 6.47 3.84
CA LEU A 111 7.22 5.35 4.06
C LEU A 111 8.57 5.65 3.41
N HIS A 112 9.62 5.57 4.18
CA HIS A 112 11.00 5.72 3.72
C HIS A 112 11.74 4.40 3.88
N PRO A 113 12.79 4.17 3.09
CA PRO A 113 13.71 3.05 3.33
C PRO A 113 14.23 3.07 4.78
N PHE A 114 14.52 1.89 5.31
CA PHE A 114 15.08 1.76 6.65
C PHE A 114 16.46 2.47 6.74
N THR A 115 16.67 3.13 7.86
CA THR A 115 17.99 3.71 8.16
C THR A 115 19.01 2.62 8.45
N THR A 116 20.29 2.93 8.32
CA THR A 116 21.38 2.00 8.65
C THR A 116 21.31 1.49 10.09
N THR A 117 20.77 2.28 11.02
CA THR A 117 20.54 1.86 12.42
C THR A 117 19.52 0.71 12.47
N VAL A 118 18.37 0.85 11.82
CA VAL A 118 17.34 -0.19 11.77
C VAL A 118 17.84 -1.46 11.07
N ILE A 119 18.57 -1.28 9.94
CA ILE A 119 19.16 -2.42 9.20
C ILE A 119 20.15 -3.17 10.07
N LYS A 120 20.94 -2.45 10.87
CA LYS A 120 21.88 -3.05 11.84
C LYS A 120 21.17 -3.87 12.90
N GLU A 121 20.06 -3.35 13.45
CA GLU A 121 19.23 -4.06 14.43
C GLU A 121 18.66 -5.34 13.83
N ILE A 122 18.06 -5.27 12.64
CA ILE A 122 17.54 -6.44 11.91
C ILE A 122 18.63 -7.49 11.70
N LEU A 123 19.80 -7.07 11.22
CA LEU A 123 20.90 -8.01 10.97
C LEU A 123 21.42 -8.62 12.29
N ALA A 124 21.48 -7.85 13.38
CA ALA A 124 21.88 -8.33 14.69
C ALA A 124 20.93 -9.40 15.26
N ASP A 125 19.63 -9.25 15.04
CA ASP A 125 18.63 -10.23 15.47
C ASP A 125 18.76 -11.56 14.75
N HIS A 126 19.20 -11.56 13.49
CA HIS A 126 19.35 -12.77 12.68
C HIS A 126 20.76 -13.36 12.73
N ALA A 127 21.78 -12.52 12.88
CA ALA A 127 23.18 -12.90 12.88
C ALA A 127 23.98 -12.02 13.86
N PRO A 128 23.95 -12.29 15.17
CA PRO A 128 24.59 -11.44 16.19
C PRO A 128 26.10 -11.19 16.00
N GLN A 129 26.76 -12.04 15.21
CA GLN A 129 28.21 -11.94 14.93
C GLN A 129 28.51 -11.34 13.55
N PHE A 130 27.55 -10.61 12.95
CA PHE A 130 27.78 -9.95 11.67
C PHE A 130 28.97 -8.96 11.73
N THR A 131 29.62 -8.76 10.60
CA THR A 131 30.71 -7.79 10.44
C THR A 131 30.24 -6.47 9.85
N SER A 132 31.06 -5.44 9.92
CA SER A 132 30.78 -4.16 9.25
C SER A 132 30.66 -4.31 7.73
N GLU A 133 31.38 -5.28 7.13
CA GLU A 133 31.25 -5.58 5.70
C GLU A 133 29.91 -6.21 5.35
N ASP A 134 29.37 -7.08 6.23
CA ASP A 134 28.05 -7.67 6.03
C ASP A 134 26.96 -6.59 6.07
N LEU A 135 27.03 -5.68 7.03
CA LEU A 135 26.09 -4.56 7.15
C LEU A 135 26.18 -3.64 5.91
N LEU A 136 27.39 -3.32 5.47
CA LEU A 136 27.58 -2.49 4.27
C LEU A 136 27.02 -3.20 3.02
N CYS A 137 27.28 -4.49 2.87
CA CYS A 137 26.77 -5.29 1.76
C CYS A 137 25.24 -5.30 1.75
N LEU A 138 24.61 -5.54 2.92
CA LEU A 138 23.16 -5.51 3.07
C LEU A 138 22.57 -4.16 2.66
N TYR A 139 23.18 -3.07 3.11
CA TYR A 139 22.73 -1.73 2.74
C TYR A 139 22.90 -1.46 1.25
N LEU A 140 24.04 -1.80 0.65
CA LEU A 140 24.30 -1.57 -0.78
C LEU A 140 23.36 -2.36 -1.69
N LEU A 141 23.00 -3.60 -1.31
CA LEU A 141 22.09 -4.43 -2.11
C LEU A 141 20.63 -4.00 -1.97
N THR A 142 20.24 -3.50 -0.80
CA THR A 142 18.81 -3.27 -0.49
C THR A 142 18.42 -1.81 -0.51
N GLY A 143 19.35 -0.88 -0.40
CA GLY A 143 19.05 0.54 -0.23
C GLY A 143 18.17 0.84 0.99
N GLY A 144 18.03 -0.11 1.92
CA GLY A 144 17.12 -0.01 3.06
C GLY A 144 15.66 -0.37 2.74
N VAL A 145 15.36 -0.83 1.53
CA VAL A 145 14.00 -1.24 1.14
C VAL A 145 13.62 -2.53 1.86
N ALA A 146 12.55 -2.47 2.65
CA ALA A 146 12.10 -3.57 3.51
C ALA A 146 11.94 -4.90 2.76
N LYS A 147 11.34 -4.89 1.56
CA LYS A 147 11.16 -6.08 0.70
C LYS A 147 12.47 -6.83 0.48
N TYR A 148 13.52 -6.13 0.06
CA TYR A 148 14.79 -6.75 -0.26
C TYR A 148 15.54 -7.26 0.99
N ILE A 149 15.39 -6.55 2.11
CA ILE A 149 15.94 -7.01 3.39
C ILE A 149 15.23 -8.31 3.81
N THR A 150 13.90 -8.34 3.75
CA THR A 150 13.10 -9.54 4.07
C THR A 150 13.53 -10.74 3.23
N LEU A 151 13.69 -10.57 1.91
CA LEU A 151 14.14 -11.65 1.02
C LEU A 151 15.48 -12.25 1.43
N LEU A 152 16.46 -11.40 1.81
CA LEU A 152 17.76 -11.87 2.27
C LEU A 152 17.70 -12.57 3.63
N MET A 153 16.87 -12.05 4.54
CA MET A 153 16.67 -12.65 5.87
C MET A 153 15.97 -14.01 5.78
N GLU A 154 14.92 -14.15 4.98
CA GLU A 154 14.23 -15.42 4.72
C GLU A 154 15.13 -16.45 4.05
N ALA A 155 15.98 -16.02 3.12
CA ALA A 155 16.99 -16.86 2.50
C ALA A 155 18.15 -17.22 3.43
N LYS A 156 18.18 -16.71 4.67
CA LYS A 156 19.30 -16.86 5.62
C LYS A 156 20.63 -16.38 5.07
N ALA A 157 20.60 -15.40 4.19
CA ALA A 157 21.78 -14.79 3.58
C ALA A 157 22.31 -13.68 4.48
N PHE A 158 22.97 -14.01 5.59
CA PHE A 158 23.34 -13.07 6.64
C PHE A 158 24.74 -12.49 6.52
N ASN A 159 25.57 -13.02 5.63
CA ASN A 159 26.92 -12.51 5.40
C ASN A 159 27.10 -12.06 3.94
N LYS A 160 28.13 -11.25 3.71
CA LYS A 160 28.46 -10.67 2.41
C LYS A 160 28.41 -11.70 1.26
N THR A 161 29.07 -12.84 1.44
CA THR A 161 29.16 -13.86 0.39
C THR A 161 27.80 -14.48 0.09
N ALA A 162 27.03 -14.83 1.11
CA ALA A 162 25.68 -15.37 0.95
C ALA A 162 24.72 -14.38 0.31
N MET A 163 24.78 -13.10 0.72
CA MET A 163 23.95 -12.03 0.15
C MET A 163 24.23 -11.83 -1.33
N ILE A 164 25.51 -11.76 -1.73
CA ILE A 164 25.91 -11.61 -3.13
C ILE A 164 25.48 -12.83 -3.94
N ASN A 165 25.71 -14.03 -3.44
CA ASN A 165 25.31 -15.26 -4.13
C ASN A 165 23.80 -15.33 -4.34
N TYR A 166 23.00 -14.95 -3.32
CA TYR A 166 21.56 -14.88 -3.45
C TYR A 166 21.12 -13.82 -4.46
N ALA A 167 21.68 -12.61 -4.38
CA ALA A 167 21.32 -11.52 -5.27
C ALA A 167 21.63 -11.81 -6.74
N LEU A 168 22.72 -12.56 -7.01
CA LEU A 168 23.16 -12.95 -8.36
C LEU A 168 22.61 -14.32 -8.81
N SER A 169 21.82 -15.00 -7.99
CA SER A 169 21.25 -16.31 -8.36
C SER A 169 20.22 -16.14 -9.47
N GLU A 170 20.09 -17.16 -10.33
CA GLU A 170 19.10 -17.21 -11.38
C GLU A 170 17.69 -17.11 -10.79
N GLY A 171 16.85 -16.21 -11.33
CA GLY A 171 15.51 -15.94 -10.82
C GLY A 171 15.44 -15.06 -9.57
N SER A 172 16.57 -14.53 -9.09
CA SER A 172 16.56 -13.60 -7.97
C SER A 172 15.80 -12.31 -8.32
N PRO A 173 14.91 -11.80 -7.45
CA PRO A 173 14.25 -10.52 -7.63
C PRO A 173 15.21 -9.34 -7.83
N PHE A 174 16.42 -9.42 -7.27
CA PHE A 174 17.46 -8.39 -7.46
C PHE A 174 17.91 -8.27 -8.91
N LEU A 175 17.89 -9.36 -9.68
CA LEU A 175 18.27 -9.34 -11.10
C LEU A 175 17.11 -8.99 -12.02
N THR A 176 15.90 -9.41 -11.68
CA THR A 176 14.71 -9.20 -12.52
C THR A 176 14.17 -7.78 -12.39
N GLU A 177 13.97 -7.31 -11.17
CA GLU A 177 13.41 -5.97 -10.92
C GLU A 177 14.42 -4.86 -11.28
N GLY A 178 15.72 -5.09 -11.15
CA GLY A 178 16.74 -4.13 -11.59
C GLY A 178 16.75 -3.89 -13.11
N LYS A 179 16.23 -4.82 -13.92
CA LYS A 179 16.09 -4.64 -15.37
C LYS A 179 14.85 -3.82 -15.74
N ASP A 180 13.83 -3.87 -14.92
CA ASP A 180 12.57 -3.13 -15.15
C ASP A 180 12.70 -1.65 -14.73
N MET A 181 13.79 -1.28 -14.03
CA MET A 181 14.08 0.09 -13.60
C MET A 181 15.04 0.84 -14.55
N LEU A 182 15.61 0.18 -15.57
CA LEU A 182 16.50 0.76 -16.59
C LEU A 182 15.79 0.95 -17.91
#